data_f5851caf37226f18ba028325a7aaede8
#
_entry.id   f5851caf37226f18ba028325a7aaede8
#
_cell.length_a   1.000
_cell.length_b   1.000
_cell.length_c   1.000
_cell.angle_alpha   90.00
_cell.angle_beta   90.00
_cell.angle_gamma   90.00
#
_symmetry.space_group_name_H-M   'P 1'
#
loop_
_entity.id
_entity.type
_entity.pdbx_description
1 polymer ?
#
loop_
_entity_poly.entity_id
_entity_poly.type
_entity_poly.pdbx_seq_one_letter_code
_entity_poly.pdbx_strand_id
1 'polypeptide(L)'
;MYFFYFPFIVLLAGFMAYDCHRRQEPMWWALAVFLAPVTTPYFIFKSRKAEGIMLFMIFLASFSFVAGIEFYTWAKEKEKNKYAHLPPITRQTIRFSEILKQTTVELDQALVKLEEMSKVESRISELKSTIEFISELRIIIEKNQDAINRFVKFTSDYKSYFVKNELNWVYHIKEFYTSRQVIVHYRSLGEYLDNFDALLKFTYKNFEHITEAKTASALSNYDEYYLRYR
;
A
#
# COMPACT_ATOMS: atom_id res chain seq x y z
N MET A 1 -4.26 -15.29 -21.88
CA MET A 1 -5.33 -14.44 -21.45
C MET A 1 -6.71 -14.93 -21.88
N TYR A 2 -6.95 -15.26 -23.13
CA TYR A 2 -8.17 -15.96 -23.60
C TYR A 2 -8.49 -17.26 -22.84
N PHE A 3 -7.51 -17.85 -22.15
CA PHE A 3 -7.64 -19.12 -21.43
C PHE A 3 -8.61 -19.07 -20.24
N PHE A 4 -8.79 -17.93 -19.58
CA PHE A 4 -9.73 -17.79 -18.45
C PHE A 4 -11.12 -17.34 -18.91
N TYR A 5 -11.20 -16.63 -20.02
CA TYR A 5 -12.46 -16.15 -20.55
C TYR A 5 -13.24 -17.26 -21.29
N PHE A 6 -12.50 -18.17 -21.91
CA PHE A 6 -13.07 -19.27 -22.68
C PHE A 6 -13.92 -20.24 -21.82
N PRO A 7 -13.48 -20.74 -20.64
CA PRO A 7 -14.32 -21.58 -19.79
C PRO A 7 -15.61 -20.89 -19.33
N PHE A 8 -15.56 -19.58 -19.08
CA PHE A 8 -16.72 -18.80 -18.68
C PHE A 8 -17.75 -18.68 -19.83
N ILE A 9 -17.28 -18.41 -21.04
CA ILE A 9 -18.15 -18.37 -22.23
C ILE A 9 -18.77 -19.73 -22.48
N VAL A 10 -18.02 -20.82 -22.33
CA VAL A 10 -18.52 -22.19 -22.50
C VAL A 10 -19.60 -22.51 -21.46
N LEU A 11 -19.40 -22.15 -20.19
CA LEU A 11 -20.41 -22.33 -19.14
C LEU A 11 -21.68 -21.52 -19.43
N LEU A 12 -21.52 -20.26 -19.87
CA LEU A 12 -22.65 -19.40 -20.24
C LEU A 12 -23.42 -19.94 -21.46
N ALA A 13 -22.71 -20.45 -22.48
CA ALA A 13 -23.28 -21.10 -23.63
C ALA A 13 -24.04 -22.39 -23.26
N GLY A 14 -23.47 -23.20 -22.38
CA GLY A 14 -24.11 -24.41 -21.84
C GLY A 14 -25.40 -24.10 -21.08
N PHE A 15 -25.37 -23.06 -20.22
CA PHE A 15 -26.56 -22.59 -19.51
C PHE A 15 -27.66 -22.08 -20.49
N MET A 16 -27.26 -21.31 -21.50
CA MET A 16 -28.22 -20.82 -22.51
C MET A 16 -28.76 -21.94 -23.34
N ALA A 17 -27.96 -22.95 -23.73
CA ALA A 17 -28.43 -24.13 -24.45
C ALA A 17 -29.47 -24.90 -23.64
N TYR A 18 -29.22 -25.08 -22.32
CA TYR A 18 -30.19 -25.69 -21.42
C TYR A 18 -31.51 -24.90 -21.32
N ASP A 19 -31.43 -23.57 -21.18
CA ASP A 19 -32.62 -22.71 -21.09
C ASP A 19 -33.41 -22.68 -22.40
N CYS A 20 -32.72 -22.63 -23.58
CA CYS A 20 -33.32 -22.75 -24.88
C CYS A 20 -34.07 -24.08 -25.07
N HIS A 21 -33.43 -25.20 -24.71
CA HIS A 21 -34.03 -26.54 -24.76
C HIS A 21 -35.30 -26.63 -23.90
N ARG A 22 -35.22 -26.13 -22.65
CA ARG A 22 -36.37 -26.14 -21.72
C ARG A 22 -37.56 -25.32 -22.21
N ARG A 23 -37.31 -24.24 -22.95
CA ARG A 23 -38.33 -23.31 -23.44
C ARG A 23 -38.77 -23.55 -24.87
N GLN A 24 -38.21 -24.55 -25.52
CA GLN A 24 -38.40 -24.83 -26.94
C GLN A 24 -38.01 -23.63 -27.84
N GLU A 25 -37.04 -22.82 -27.42
CA GLU A 25 -36.48 -21.71 -28.20
C GLU A 25 -35.38 -22.22 -29.16
N PRO A 26 -35.10 -21.51 -30.25
CA PRO A 26 -34.07 -21.91 -31.22
C PRO A 26 -32.68 -21.98 -30.62
N MET A 27 -31.98 -23.13 -30.75
CA MET A 27 -30.64 -23.39 -30.22
C MET A 27 -29.55 -22.43 -30.71
N TRP A 28 -29.74 -21.75 -31.81
CA TRP A 28 -28.78 -20.77 -32.33
C TRP A 28 -28.51 -19.61 -31.34
N TRP A 29 -29.43 -19.32 -30.40
CA TRP A 29 -29.19 -18.33 -29.34
C TRP A 29 -28.03 -18.71 -28.43
N ALA A 30 -27.81 -19.99 -28.17
CA ALA A 30 -26.67 -20.46 -27.42
C ALA A 30 -25.33 -20.18 -28.16
N LEU A 31 -25.36 -20.28 -29.51
CA LEU A 31 -24.21 -19.93 -30.35
C LEU A 31 -23.97 -18.43 -30.43
N ALA A 32 -24.98 -17.61 -30.26
CA ALA A 32 -24.84 -16.15 -30.27
C ALA A 32 -23.92 -15.64 -29.14
N VAL A 33 -23.78 -16.40 -28.04
CA VAL A 33 -22.84 -16.08 -26.95
C VAL A 33 -21.39 -16.03 -27.44
N PHE A 34 -21.01 -16.90 -28.39
CA PHE A 34 -19.67 -16.92 -28.96
C PHE A 34 -19.44 -15.81 -30.00
N LEU A 35 -20.49 -15.40 -30.70
CA LEU A 35 -20.42 -14.42 -31.79
C LEU A 35 -20.55 -12.98 -31.28
N ALA A 36 -21.35 -12.77 -30.24
CA ALA A 36 -21.57 -11.44 -29.67
C ALA A 36 -21.98 -11.55 -28.19
N PRO A 37 -21.02 -11.49 -27.23
CA PRO A 37 -21.34 -11.54 -25.81
C PRO A 37 -22.36 -10.48 -25.37
N VAL A 38 -22.51 -9.40 -26.16
CA VAL A 38 -23.50 -8.33 -25.91
C VAL A 38 -24.93 -8.75 -26.16
N THR A 39 -25.16 -9.76 -27.05
CA THR A 39 -26.52 -10.25 -27.34
C THR A 39 -27.08 -11.13 -26.22
N THR A 40 -26.23 -11.74 -25.44
CA THR A 40 -26.59 -12.58 -24.29
C THR A 40 -27.42 -11.84 -23.24
N PRO A 41 -27.04 -10.66 -22.76
CA PRO A 41 -27.87 -9.86 -21.86
C PRO A 41 -29.25 -9.55 -22.42
N TYR A 42 -29.36 -9.21 -23.69
CA TYR A 42 -30.64 -8.89 -24.35
C TYR A 42 -31.60 -10.07 -24.35
N PHE A 43 -31.12 -11.26 -24.68
CA PHE A 43 -31.92 -12.49 -24.66
C PHE A 43 -32.41 -12.81 -23.26
N ILE A 44 -31.52 -12.72 -22.27
CA ILE A 44 -31.81 -13.01 -20.88
C ILE A 44 -32.81 -12.01 -20.30
N PHE A 45 -32.68 -10.73 -20.61
CA PHE A 45 -33.62 -9.69 -20.19
C PHE A 45 -35.03 -9.88 -20.79
N LYS A 46 -35.11 -10.36 -22.02
CA LYS A 46 -36.40 -10.62 -22.69
C LYS A 46 -37.12 -11.82 -22.08
N SER A 47 -36.41 -12.84 -21.61
CA SER A 47 -37.03 -14.09 -21.20
C SER A 47 -37.21 -14.22 -19.66
N ARG A 48 -36.27 -13.70 -18.84
CA ARG A 48 -36.30 -13.78 -17.36
C ARG A 48 -35.58 -12.61 -16.71
N LYS A 49 -36.33 -11.62 -16.21
CA LYS A 49 -35.77 -10.38 -15.68
C LYS A 49 -34.78 -10.59 -14.49
N ALA A 50 -35.17 -11.37 -13.51
CA ALA A 50 -34.33 -11.55 -12.29
C ALA A 50 -33.06 -12.35 -12.58
N GLU A 51 -33.16 -13.48 -13.29
CA GLU A 51 -32.04 -14.32 -13.67
C GLU A 51 -31.14 -13.61 -14.68
N GLY A 52 -31.74 -12.82 -15.59
CA GLY A 52 -31.01 -12.00 -16.55
C GLY A 52 -30.17 -10.92 -15.87
N ILE A 53 -30.69 -10.22 -14.85
CA ILE A 53 -29.94 -9.24 -14.07
C ILE A 53 -28.78 -9.91 -13.37
N MET A 54 -29.01 -11.06 -12.72
CA MET A 54 -27.96 -11.79 -12.00
C MET A 54 -26.82 -12.23 -12.94
N LEU A 55 -27.14 -12.81 -14.11
CA LEU A 55 -26.14 -13.22 -15.08
C LEU A 55 -25.39 -12.03 -15.70
N PHE A 56 -26.09 -10.91 -15.93
CA PHE A 56 -25.46 -9.68 -16.39
C PHE A 56 -24.48 -9.13 -15.36
N MET A 57 -24.83 -9.14 -14.07
CA MET A 57 -23.93 -8.72 -12.98
C MET A 57 -22.69 -9.63 -12.89
N ILE A 58 -22.86 -10.95 -13.01
CA ILE A 58 -21.75 -11.91 -13.05
C ILE A 58 -20.83 -11.64 -14.25
N PHE A 59 -21.42 -11.40 -15.44
CA PHE A 59 -20.66 -11.04 -16.64
C PHE A 59 -19.87 -9.75 -16.43
N LEU A 60 -20.52 -8.71 -15.90
CA LEU A 60 -19.91 -7.41 -15.66
C LEU A 60 -18.77 -7.49 -14.61
N ALA A 61 -18.98 -8.26 -13.55
CA ALA A 61 -17.96 -8.52 -12.55
C ALA A 61 -16.75 -9.28 -13.14
N SER A 62 -17.01 -10.32 -13.93
CA SER A 62 -15.96 -11.10 -14.59
C SER A 62 -15.18 -10.28 -15.61
N PHE A 63 -15.87 -9.45 -16.40
CA PHE A 63 -15.24 -8.54 -17.36
C PHE A 63 -14.38 -7.50 -16.66
N SER A 64 -14.90 -6.89 -15.58
CA SER A 64 -14.16 -5.90 -14.78
C SER A 64 -12.91 -6.51 -14.14
N PHE A 65 -13.00 -7.74 -13.67
CA PHE A 65 -11.86 -8.46 -13.08
C PHE A 65 -10.78 -8.72 -14.13
N VAL A 66 -11.16 -9.23 -15.31
CA VAL A 66 -10.23 -9.49 -16.41
C VAL A 66 -9.61 -8.19 -16.93
N ALA A 67 -10.42 -7.15 -17.16
CA ALA A 67 -9.94 -5.84 -17.58
C ALA A 67 -9.01 -5.22 -16.54
N GLY A 68 -9.30 -5.39 -15.25
CA GLY A 68 -8.44 -4.94 -14.16
C GLY A 68 -7.06 -5.62 -14.17
N ILE A 69 -7.01 -6.94 -14.36
CA ILE A 69 -5.75 -7.68 -14.49
C ILE A 69 -4.94 -7.21 -15.72
N GLU A 70 -5.59 -7.00 -16.86
CA GLU A 70 -4.90 -6.49 -18.07
C GLU A 70 -4.36 -5.10 -17.87
N PHE A 71 -5.17 -4.22 -17.33
CA PHE A 71 -4.74 -2.86 -17.03
C PHE A 71 -3.56 -2.86 -16.06
N TYR A 72 -3.62 -3.69 -15.03
CA TYR A 72 -2.51 -3.83 -14.07
C TYR A 72 -1.23 -4.37 -14.73
N THR A 73 -1.34 -5.41 -15.56
CA THR A 73 -0.17 -5.97 -16.27
C THR A 73 0.39 -5.00 -17.30
N TRP A 74 -0.46 -4.31 -18.03
CA TRP A 74 -0.06 -3.26 -18.98
C TRP A 74 0.60 -2.07 -18.26
N ALA A 75 0.03 -1.59 -17.15
CA ALA A 75 0.59 -0.51 -16.36
C ALA A 75 1.99 -0.89 -15.81
N LYS A 76 2.11 -2.12 -15.28
CA LYS A 76 3.39 -2.66 -14.78
C LYS A 76 4.45 -2.81 -15.89
N GLU A 77 4.04 -3.24 -17.07
CA GLU A 77 4.91 -3.38 -18.24
C GLU A 77 5.35 -2.01 -18.76
N LYS A 78 4.43 -1.04 -18.81
CA LYS A 78 4.72 0.35 -19.17
C LYS A 78 5.69 0.99 -18.18
N GLU A 79 5.48 0.78 -16.88
CA GLU A 79 6.38 1.25 -15.84
C GLU A 79 7.77 0.61 -15.93
N LYS A 80 7.84 -0.71 -16.17
CA LYS A 80 9.10 -1.43 -16.40
C LYS A 80 9.86 -0.89 -17.63
N ASN A 81 9.15 -0.51 -18.68
CA ASN A 81 9.72 -0.02 -19.93
C ASN A 81 9.97 1.49 -19.94
N LYS A 82 9.43 2.24 -18.97
CA LYS A 82 9.56 3.70 -18.87
C LYS A 82 11.01 4.19 -19.01
N TYR A 83 11.94 3.44 -18.44
CA TYR A 83 13.36 3.77 -18.43
C TYR A 83 14.20 2.81 -19.26
N ALA A 84 13.59 1.98 -20.14
CA ALA A 84 14.32 0.96 -20.91
C ALA A 84 15.38 1.54 -21.84
N HIS A 85 15.17 2.78 -22.32
CA HIS A 85 16.09 3.50 -23.20
C HIS A 85 17.33 4.08 -22.48
N LEU A 86 17.30 4.12 -21.13
CA LEU A 86 18.42 4.67 -20.36
C LEU A 86 19.50 3.61 -20.06
N PRO A 87 20.76 4.03 -19.90
CA PRO A 87 21.84 3.15 -19.46
C PRO A 87 21.48 2.43 -18.15
N PRO A 88 21.95 1.18 -17.95
CA PRO A 88 21.56 0.37 -16.79
C PRO A 88 21.81 1.06 -15.43
N ILE A 89 22.94 1.73 -15.27
CA ILE A 89 23.29 2.46 -14.04
C ILE A 89 22.33 3.62 -13.81
N THR A 90 22.07 4.44 -14.83
CA THR A 90 21.12 5.56 -14.73
C THR A 90 19.71 5.06 -14.37
N ARG A 91 19.27 3.98 -15.00
CA ARG A 91 17.98 3.35 -14.70
C ARG A 91 17.89 2.90 -13.26
N GLN A 92 18.93 2.28 -12.75
CA GLN A 92 19.01 1.79 -11.38
C GLN A 92 19.05 2.97 -10.38
N THR A 93 19.75 4.05 -10.72
CA THR A 93 19.77 5.29 -9.93
C THR A 93 18.37 5.88 -9.76
N ILE A 94 17.62 6.00 -10.86
CA ILE A 94 16.25 6.51 -10.83
C ILE A 94 15.37 5.61 -9.94
N ARG A 95 15.48 4.29 -10.07
CA ARG A 95 14.73 3.36 -9.21
C ARG A 95 15.05 3.54 -7.73
N PHE A 96 16.32 3.68 -7.38
CA PHE A 96 16.70 3.94 -5.99
C PHE A 96 16.13 5.27 -5.49
N SER A 97 16.16 6.32 -6.32
CA SER A 97 15.58 7.61 -5.93
C SER A 97 14.05 7.56 -5.78
N GLU A 98 13.36 6.79 -6.61
CA GLU A 98 11.91 6.55 -6.48
C GLU A 98 11.57 5.77 -5.19
N ILE A 99 12.32 4.71 -4.87
CA ILE A 99 12.16 3.95 -3.61
C ILE A 99 12.40 4.87 -2.42
N LEU A 100 13.45 5.67 -2.45
CA LEU A 100 13.79 6.61 -1.40
C LEU A 100 12.69 7.64 -1.18
N LYS A 101 12.16 8.22 -2.26
CA LYS A 101 11.02 9.13 -2.21
C LYS A 101 9.78 8.46 -1.61
N GLN A 102 9.48 7.25 -2.05
CA GLN A 102 8.32 6.50 -1.56
C GLN A 102 8.42 6.19 -0.07
N THR A 103 9.58 5.69 0.39
CA THR A 103 9.79 5.39 1.82
C THR A 103 9.80 6.64 2.69
N THR A 104 10.25 7.79 2.17
CA THR A 104 10.19 9.07 2.88
C THR A 104 8.74 9.54 3.03
N VAL A 105 7.93 9.45 1.97
CA VAL A 105 6.50 9.80 2.04
C VAL A 105 5.75 8.86 3.00
N GLU A 106 6.07 7.56 2.99
CA GLU A 106 5.49 6.58 3.92
C GLU A 106 5.84 6.94 5.39
N LEU A 107 7.07 7.35 5.64
CA LEU A 107 7.51 7.81 6.96
C LEU A 107 6.79 9.09 7.40
N ASP A 108 6.71 10.10 6.52
CA ASP A 108 5.99 11.34 6.81
C ASP A 108 4.52 11.08 7.18
N GLN A 109 3.84 10.25 6.40
CA GLN A 109 2.44 9.87 6.67
C GLN A 109 2.29 9.13 8.02
N ALA A 110 3.24 8.26 8.34
CA ALA A 110 3.23 7.55 9.62
C ALA A 110 3.49 8.50 10.81
N LEU A 111 4.35 9.50 10.66
CA LEU A 111 4.59 10.51 11.69
C LEU A 111 3.37 11.40 11.91
N VAL A 112 2.68 11.83 10.84
CA VAL A 112 1.42 12.58 10.93
C VAL A 112 0.37 11.75 11.67
N LYS A 113 0.24 10.46 11.33
CA LYS A 113 -0.69 9.57 12.03
C LYS A 113 -0.36 9.43 13.51
N LEU A 114 0.92 9.32 13.89
CA LEU A 114 1.33 9.27 15.29
C LEU A 114 0.95 10.56 16.02
N GLU A 115 1.15 11.71 15.39
CA GLU A 115 0.74 13.02 15.93
C GLU A 115 -0.78 13.09 16.16
N GLU A 116 -1.57 12.61 15.22
CA GLU A 116 -3.03 12.53 15.37
C GLU A 116 -3.43 11.61 16.54
N MET A 117 -2.83 10.42 16.64
CA MET A 117 -3.09 9.48 17.73
C MET A 117 -2.69 10.04 19.09
N SER A 118 -1.66 10.88 19.15
CA SER A 118 -1.20 11.50 20.41
C SER A 118 -2.12 12.60 20.93
N LYS A 119 -3.00 13.15 20.08
CA LYS A 119 -3.95 14.23 20.43
C LYS A 119 -5.30 13.73 20.96
N VAL A 120 -5.58 12.44 20.83
CA VAL A 120 -6.86 11.85 21.24
C VAL A 120 -6.89 11.65 22.76
N GLU A 121 -8.02 11.95 23.40
CA GLU A 121 -8.24 11.69 24.83
C GLU A 121 -8.04 10.20 25.12
N SER A 122 -7.13 9.93 26.06
CA SER A 122 -6.57 8.59 26.29
C SER A 122 -7.59 7.62 26.87
N ARG A 123 -8.22 6.82 26.02
CA ARG A 123 -8.88 5.58 26.43
C ARG A 123 -7.86 4.45 26.45
N ILE A 124 -8.08 3.46 27.30
CA ILE A 124 -7.15 2.32 27.43
C ILE A 124 -6.93 1.56 26.10
N SER A 125 -7.99 1.45 25.27
CA SER A 125 -7.92 0.85 23.92
C SER A 125 -7.06 1.67 22.96
N GLU A 126 -7.08 2.99 23.07
CA GLU A 126 -6.32 3.92 22.24
C GLU A 126 -4.83 3.90 22.59
N LEU A 127 -4.52 3.83 23.90
CA LEU A 127 -3.13 3.64 24.37
C LEU A 127 -2.52 2.37 23.78
N LYS A 128 -3.26 1.26 23.80
CA LYS A 128 -2.80 0.00 23.22
C LYS A 128 -2.54 0.13 21.74
N SER A 129 -3.47 0.72 20.98
CA SER A 129 -3.32 0.95 19.54
C SER A 129 -2.11 1.83 19.23
N THR A 130 -1.84 2.85 20.05
CA THR A 130 -0.69 3.74 19.86
C THR A 130 0.64 3.02 20.14
N ILE A 131 0.69 2.16 21.17
CA ILE A 131 1.87 1.33 21.46
C ILE A 131 2.15 0.36 20.29
N GLU A 132 1.12 -0.28 19.75
CA GLU A 132 1.24 -1.17 18.59
C GLU A 132 1.74 -0.38 17.37
N PHE A 133 1.19 0.79 17.13
CA PHE A 133 1.58 1.65 16.01
C PHE A 133 3.04 2.15 16.10
N ILE A 134 3.57 2.43 17.30
CA ILE A 134 4.98 2.78 17.46
C ILE A 134 5.88 1.63 16.99
N SER A 135 5.49 0.39 17.20
CA SER A 135 6.25 -0.77 16.72
C SER A 135 6.25 -0.85 15.19
N GLU A 136 5.10 -0.56 14.54
CA GLU A 136 5.00 -0.45 13.09
C GLU A 136 5.85 0.71 12.54
N LEU A 137 5.80 1.86 13.20
CA LEU A 137 6.58 3.04 12.82
C LEU A 137 8.10 2.78 12.85
N ARG A 138 8.59 2.01 13.83
CA ARG A 138 10.01 1.60 13.87
C ARG A 138 10.41 0.80 12.63
N ILE A 139 9.55 -0.09 12.14
CA ILE A 139 9.78 -0.86 10.91
C ILE A 139 9.82 0.08 9.68
N ILE A 140 8.93 1.08 9.64
CA ILE A 140 8.92 2.08 8.56
C ILE A 140 10.21 2.92 8.57
N ILE A 141 10.67 3.34 9.74
CA ILE A 141 11.95 4.07 9.90
C ILE A 141 13.12 3.21 9.42
N GLU A 142 13.21 1.97 9.86
CA GLU A 142 14.28 1.04 9.45
C GLU A 142 14.29 0.82 7.93
N LYS A 143 13.12 0.63 7.33
CA LYS A 143 12.96 0.49 5.88
C LYS A 143 13.44 1.75 5.13
N ASN A 144 13.14 2.93 5.62
CA ASN A 144 13.59 4.18 5.03
C ASN A 144 15.12 4.35 5.18
N GLN A 145 15.68 4.07 6.35
CA GLN A 145 17.13 4.10 6.57
C GLN A 145 17.88 3.09 5.69
N ASP A 146 17.34 1.90 5.48
CA ASP A 146 17.92 0.91 4.58
C ASP A 146 17.90 1.40 3.13
N ALA A 147 16.80 2.04 2.68
CA ALA A 147 16.73 2.66 1.36
C ALA A 147 17.79 3.76 1.18
N ILE A 148 18.00 4.62 2.20
CA ILE A 148 19.06 5.63 2.21
C ILE A 148 20.44 4.98 2.09
N ASN A 149 20.72 3.98 2.91
CA ASN A 149 22.01 3.29 2.94
C ASN A 149 22.33 2.62 1.59
N ARG A 150 21.34 1.97 0.98
CA ARG A 150 21.48 1.37 -0.37
C ARG A 150 21.76 2.41 -1.43
N PHE A 151 21.06 3.54 -1.41
CA PHE A 151 21.28 4.64 -2.35
C PHE A 151 22.67 5.24 -2.18
N VAL A 152 23.09 5.54 -0.95
CA VAL A 152 24.40 6.11 -0.62
C VAL A 152 25.53 5.17 -1.05
N LYS A 153 25.41 3.87 -0.76
CA LYS A 153 26.38 2.86 -1.17
C LYS A 153 26.48 2.80 -2.70
N PHE A 154 25.35 2.65 -3.39
CA PHE A 154 25.29 2.59 -4.83
C PHE A 154 25.93 3.83 -5.48
N THR A 155 25.61 5.03 -4.97
CA THR A 155 26.18 6.28 -5.45
C THR A 155 27.71 6.34 -5.26
N SER A 156 28.20 5.78 -4.17
CA SER A 156 29.64 5.71 -3.88
C SER A 156 30.35 4.73 -4.80
N ASP A 157 29.77 3.56 -5.05
CA ASP A 157 30.34 2.49 -5.88
C ASP A 157 30.45 2.94 -7.35
N TYR A 158 29.52 3.75 -7.84
CA TYR A 158 29.49 4.23 -9.23
C TYR A 158 29.88 5.71 -9.39
N LYS A 159 30.69 6.25 -8.48
CA LYS A 159 31.10 7.68 -8.48
C LYS A 159 31.63 8.15 -9.82
N SER A 160 32.58 7.41 -10.44
CA SER A 160 33.18 7.77 -11.71
C SER A 160 32.18 7.85 -12.86
N TYR A 161 31.17 6.97 -12.85
CA TYR A 161 30.08 6.99 -13.83
C TYR A 161 29.25 8.28 -13.73
N PHE A 162 28.88 8.68 -12.53
CA PHE A 162 28.05 9.88 -12.31
C PHE A 162 28.79 11.17 -12.69
N VAL A 163 30.06 11.28 -12.35
CA VAL A 163 30.90 12.42 -12.76
C VAL A 163 31.00 12.49 -14.29
N LYS A 164 31.30 11.35 -14.97
CA LYS A 164 31.43 11.32 -16.42
C LYS A 164 30.15 11.70 -17.18
N ASN A 165 28.98 11.39 -16.61
CA ASN A 165 27.67 11.63 -17.24
C ASN A 165 26.95 12.85 -16.68
N GLU A 166 27.64 13.73 -15.93
CA GLU A 166 27.13 14.99 -15.38
C GLU A 166 25.84 14.85 -14.55
N LEU A 167 25.67 13.70 -13.87
CA LEU A 167 24.50 13.41 -13.05
C LEU A 167 24.64 14.01 -11.64
N ASN A 168 24.84 15.32 -11.56
CA ASN A 168 25.12 16.04 -10.31
C ASN A 168 23.99 15.95 -9.28
N TRP A 169 22.74 15.82 -9.72
CA TRP A 169 21.59 15.68 -8.83
C TRP A 169 21.70 14.45 -7.88
N VAL A 170 22.41 13.39 -8.30
CA VAL A 170 22.66 12.20 -7.48
C VAL A 170 23.50 12.55 -6.26
N TYR A 171 24.49 13.45 -6.43
CA TYR A 171 25.33 13.90 -5.32
C TYR A 171 24.56 14.78 -4.35
N HIS A 172 23.70 15.68 -4.84
CA HIS A 172 22.89 16.51 -3.96
C HIS A 172 21.97 15.67 -3.07
N ILE A 173 21.35 14.64 -3.63
CA ILE A 173 20.55 13.69 -2.83
C ILE A 173 21.42 12.96 -1.81
N LYS A 174 22.59 12.43 -2.23
CA LYS A 174 23.51 11.77 -1.32
C LYS A 174 23.97 12.69 -0.19
N GLU A 175 24.43 13.92 -0.51
CA GLU A 175 24.88 14.89 0.47
C GLU A 175 23.79 15.25 1.47
N PHE A 176 22.56 15.44 0.99
CA PHE A 176 21.41 15.69 1.85
C PHE A 176 21.24 14.54 2.89
N TYR A 177 21.15 13.29 2.44
CA TYR A 177 20.89 12.17 3.34
C TYR A 177 22.10 11.78 4.22
N THR A 178 23.32 12.14 3.82
CA THR A 178 24.53 11.96 4.65
C THR A 178 24.85 13.17 5.51
N SER A 179 24.05 14.23 5.45
CA SER A 179 24.26 15.43 6.23
C SER A 179 24.12 15.15 7.74
N ARG A 180 24.86 15.91 8.55
CA ARG A 180 24.76 15.83 10.01
C ARG A 180 23.33 16.07 10.50
N GLN A 181 22.60 16.95 9.85
CA GLN A 181 21.21 17.29 10.22
C GLN A 181 20.29 16.08 10.10
N VAL A 182 20.36 15.34 8.97
CA VAL A 182 19.55 14.14 8.76
C VAL A 182 19.93 13.03 9.74
N ILE A 183 21.22 12.80 9.98
CA ILE A 183 21.70 11.80 10.94
C ILE A 183 21.20 12.11 12.36
N VAL A 184 21.30 13.38 12.79
CA VAL A 184 20.80 13.81 14.09
C VAL A 184 19.29 13.67 14.17
N HIS A 185 18.58 14.02 13.11
CA HIS A 185 17.12 13.88 13.07
C HIS A 185 16.66 12.43 13.32
N TYR A 186 17.24 11.44 12.62
CA TYR A 186 16.88 10.03 12.85
C TYR A 186 17.24 9.55 14.25
N ARG A 187 18.35 10.03 14.81
CA ARG A 187 18.71 9.71 16.20
C ARG A 187 17.68 10.27 17.18
N SER A 188 17.37 11.57 17.06
CA SER A 188 16.38 12.22 17.92
C SER A 188 14.99 11.62 17.78
N LEU A 189 14.61 11.20 16.58
CA LEU A 189 13.36 10.49 16.36
C LEU A 189 13.33 9.13 17.09
N GLY A 190 14.44 8.40 17.08
CA GLY A 190 14.56 7.15 17.82
C GLY A 190 14.40 7.38 19.34
N GLU A 191 15.15 8.35 19.90
CA GLU A 191 15.07 8.72 21.31
C GLU A 191 13.67 9.20 21.72
N TYR A 192 13.01 9.98 20.86
CA TYR A 192 11.64 10.40 21.05
C TYR A 192 10.68 9.20 21.14
N LEU A 193 10.77 8.28 20.20
CA LEU A 193 9.90 7.09 20.18
C LEU A 193 10.16 6.17 21.39
N ASP A 194 11.39 6.05 21.85
CA ASP A 194 11.73 5.28 23.06
C ASP A 194 11.08 5.87 24.30
N ASN A 195 11.18 7.19 24.47
CA ASN A 195 10.56 7.89 25.58
C ASN A 195 9.04 7.86 25.52
N PHE A 196 8.47 8.03 24.34
CA PHE A 196 7.01 8.02 24.13
C PHE A 196 6.43 6.62 24.38
N ASP A 197 7.06 5.57 23.86
CA ASP A 197 6.68 4.18 24.11
C ASP A 197 6.72 3.84 25.62
N ALA A 198 7.78 4.29 26.31
CA ALA A 198 7.91 4.10 27.75
C ALA A 198 6.79 4.82 28.52
N LEU A 199 6.47 6.07 28.14
CA LEU A 199 5.37 6.82 28.74
C LEU A 199 4.02 6.13 28.53
N LEU A 200 3.73 5.70 27.30
CA LEU A 200 2.47 5.01 27.00
C LEU A 200 2.34 3.67 27.73
N LYS A 201 3.40 2.88 27.78
CA LYS A 201 3.42 1.60 28.52
C LYS A 201 3.22 1.81 30.01
N PHE A 202 3.85 2.83 30.59
CA PHE A 202 3.65 3.20 31.98
C PHE A 202 2.21 3.64 32.23
N THR A 203 1.66 4.53 31.37
CA THR A 203 0.27 5.00 31.46
C THR A 203 -0.71 3.84 31.32
N TYR A 204 -0.51 2.95 30.37
CA TYR A 204 -1.34 1.77 30.17
C TYR A 204 -1.36 0.86 31.40
N LYS A 205 -0.20 0.60 31.98
CA LYS A 205 -0.05 -0.26 33.18
C LYS A 205 -0.71 0.34 34.42
N ASN A 206 -0.71 1.68 34.54
CA ASN A 206 -1.21 2.39 35.72
C ASN A 206 -2.50 3.16 35.44
N PHE A 207 -3.22 2.81 34.35
CA PHE A 207 -4.36 3.58 33.86
C PHE A 207 -5.43 3.84 34.92
N GLU A 208 -5.83 2.81 35.67
CA GLU A 208 -6.83 2.93 36.74
C GLU A 208 -6.36 3.83 37.88
N HIS A 209 -5.10 3.75 38.25
CA HIS A 209 -4.52 4.57 39.32
C HIS A 209 -4.35 6.04 38.92
N ILE A 210 -4.01 6.29 37.67
CA ILE A 210 -3.85 7.65 37.12
C ILE A 210 -5.19 8.33 36.95
N THR A 211 -6.20 7.65 36.37
CA THR A 211 -7.53 8.20 36.13
C THR A 211 -8.33 8.41 37.42
N GLU A 212 -8.15 7.55 38.41
CA GLU A 212 -8.88 7.67 39.67
C GLU A 212 -8.12 8.48 40.73
N ALA A 213 -6.93 8.98 40.41
CA ALA A 213 -6.01 9.71 41.33
C ALA A 213 -5.77 8.97 42.66
N LYS A 214 -5.87 7.64 42.68
CA LYS A 214 -5.82 6.81 43.91
C LYS A 214 -4.45 6.63 44.49
N THR A 215 -3.37 6.87 43.73
CA THR A 215 -2.01 6.60 44.22
C THR A 215 -1.04 7.73 43.87
N ALA A 216 -0.59 8.51 44.85
CA ALA A 216 0.36 9.61 44.69
C ALA A 216 1.69 9.16 44.02
N SER A 217 2.15 7.93 44.30
CA SER A 217 3.37 7.37 43.75
C SER A 217 3.23 7.09 42.25
N ALA A 218 2.08 6.65 41.76
CA ALA A 218 1.82 6.44 40.33
C ALA A 218 1.79 7.77 39.56
N LEU A 219 1.22 8.82 40.14
CA LEU A 219 1.23 10.17 39.57
C LEU A 219 2.65 10.74 39.48
N SER A 220 3.47 10.58 40.54
CA SER A 220 4.85 11.05 40.54
C SER A 220 5.69 10.38 39.44
N ASN A 221 5.53 9.06 39.27
CA ASN A 221 6.22 8.34 38.20
C ASN A 221 5.70 8.74 36.81
N TYR A 222 4.39 9.00 36.64
CA TYR A 222 3.82 9.52 35.41
C TYR A 222 4.44 10.88 35.02
N ASP A 223 4.60 11.79 35.99
CA ASP A 223 5.21 13.09 35.74
C ASP A 223 6.68 12.96 35.33
N GLU A 224 7.44 12.00 35.86
CA GLU A 224 8.81 11.73 35.44
C GLU A 224 8.89 11.29 33.98
N TYR A 225 8.03 10.37 33.54
CA TYR A 225 7.98 9.93 32.15
C TYR A 225 7.49 11.06 31.23
N TYR A 226 6.51 11.85 31.68
CA TYR A 226 6.00 12.99 30.92
C TYR A 226 7.06 14.09 30.71
N LEU A 227 7.89 14.35 31.72
CA LEU A 227 8.99 15.30 31.59
C LEU A 227 10.10 14.82 30.65
N ARG A 228 10.34 13.51 30.57
CA ARG A 228 11.28 12.93 29.59
C ARG A 228 10.76 13.00 28.17
N TYR A 229 9.44 12.99 28.00
CA TYR A 229 8.80 13.08 26.70
C TYR A 229 8.80 14.50 26.12
N ARG A 230 8.72 15.54 26.95
CA ARG A 230 8.80 16.94 26.51
C ARG A 230 10.22 17.36 26.13
#